data_c54d3a1cd5937b3fa1e5694d291aee2f
#
_entry.id   c54d3a1cd5937b3fa1e5694d291aee2f
#
_cell.length_a   1.000
_cell.length_b   1.000
_cell.length_c   1.000
_cell.angle_alpha   90.00
_cell.angle_beta   90.00
_cell.angle_gamma   90.00
#
_symmetry.space_group_name_H-M   'P 1'
#
loop_
_entity.id
_entity.type
_entity.pdbx_description
1 polymer ?
#
loop_
_entity_poly.entity_id
_entity_poly.type
_entity_poly.pdbx_seq_one_letter_code
_entity_poly.pdbx_strand_id
1 'polypeptide(L)'
;MTMDRLLPAPGKFRHEAGAIFNQAGVAIYFSPPPAEIIIRLKNLIKQTSYSKEPIPIKATTAHFSFEKIHPFIDGNGRVGRLLTTAIMNQGGYGFKGLVSIEETINQRKDEYYQTLNETKNTRLLTEFLLKLYVEQGKKILTRLTSQENDETANLPLRRREILNVVRDHPYASFDFISRRFFNVNPKTLHYDLKKLQDQNLITKVGATRGAVYQVK
;
A
#
# COMPACT_ATOMS: atom_id res chain seq x y z
N MET A 1 4.60 18.23 4.75
CA MET A 1 3.15 18.27 5.11
C MET A 1 2.35 17.43 4.12
N THR A 2 1.29 16.74 4.58
CA THR A 2 0.49 15.81 3.73
C THR A 2 -0.15 16.48 2.50
N MET A 3 -0.46 17.76 2.59
CA MET A 3 -1.12 18.56 1.54
C MET A 3 -0.25 19.69 0.99
N ASP A 4 1.05 19.64 1.27
CA ASP A 4 1.98 20.62 0.74
C ASP A 4 1.96 20.63 -0.79
N ARG A 5 1.91 21.82 -1.39
CA ARG A 5 1.77 22.04 -2.85
C ARG A 5 0.45 21.53 -3.49
N LEU A 6 -0.47 20.98 -2.71
CA LEU A 6 -1.78 20.54 -3.19
C LEU A 6 -2.91 21.51 -2.85
N LEU A 7 -2.71 22.37 -1.85
CA LEU A 7 -3.68 23.39 -1.42
C LEU A 7 -2.99 24.73 -1.23
N PRO A 8 -3.72 25.84 -1.44
CA PRO A 8 -3.20 27.20 -1.23
C PRO A 8 -2.77 27.48 0.22
N ALA A 9 -3.39 26.81 1.20
CA ALA A 9 -3.11 26.99 2.63
C ALA A 9 -3.07 25.63 3.35
N PRO A 10 -2.04 24.78 3.11
CA PRO A 10 -1.94 23.47 3.73
C PRO A 10 -1.75 23.60 5.26
N GLY A 11 -2.38 22.70 6.01
CA GLY A 11 -2.23 22.61 7.47
C GLY A 11 -3.07 23.60 8.28
N LYS A 12 -3.91 24.41 7.65
CA LYS A 12 -4.88 25.26 8.34
C LYS A 12 -6.19 24.52 8.57
N PHE A 13 -6.79 24.71 9.73
CA PHE A 13 -8.13 24.20 10.00
C PHE A 13 -9.16 24.95 9.15
N ARG A 14 -10.25 24.26 8.81
CA ARG A 14 -11.38 24.89 8.11
C ARG A 14 -12.04 25.97 8.98
N HIS A 15 -12.54 26.98 8.32
CA HIS A 15 -13.32 28.06 8.93
C HIS A 15 -14.81 27.96 8.62
N GLU A 16 -15.20 27.05 7.72
CA GLU A 16 -16.55 26.84 7.27
C GLU A 16 -17.11 25.51 7.78
N ALA A 17 -18.43 25.35 7.69
CA ALA A 17 -19.08 24.08 7.95
C ALA A 17 -18.49 23.01 7.04
N GLY A 18 -18.18 21.83 7.58
CA GLY A 18 -17.66 20.69 6.83
C GLY A 18 -18.67 19.57 6.75
N ALA A 19 -18.61 18.80 5.67
CA ALA A 19 -19.37 17.59 5.53
C ALA A 19 -18.51 16.48 4.91
N ILE A 20 -18.84 15.23 5.20
CA ILE A 20 -18.30 14.07 4.52
C ILE A 20 -19.30 13.66 3.44
N PHE A 21 -18.83 13.47 2.22
CA PHE A 21 -19.64 13.08 1.09
C PHE A 21 -19.32 11.64 0.67
N ASN A 22 -20.34 10.91 0.22
CA ASN A 22 -20.15 9.62 -0.44
C ASN A 22 -19.69 9.83 -1.89
N GLN A 23 -19.48 8.72 -2.63
CA GLN A 23 -19.08 8.76 -4.04
C GLN A 23 -20.12 9.44 -4.95
N ALA A 24 -21.42 9.41 -4.57
CA ALA A 24 -22.50 10.07 -5.29
C ALA A 24 -22.62 11.58 -4.97
N GLY A 25 -21.70 12.15 -4.16
CA GLY A 25 -21.72 13.56 -3.78
C GLY A 25 -22.79 13.90 -2.73
N VAL A 26 -23.43 12.92 -2.12
CA VAL A 26 -24.44 13.14 -1.06
C VAL A 26 -23.72 13.28 0.29
N ALA A 27 -24.04 14.35 1.04
CA ALA A 27 -23.53 14.55 2.38
C ALA A 27 -24.07 13.45 3.31
N ILE A 28 -23.16 12.65 3.86
CA ILE A 28 -23.47 11.55 4.77
C ILE A 28 -23.21 11.89 6.24
N TYR A 29 -22.45 12.95 6.49
CA TYR A 29 -22.16 13.42 7.83
C TYR A 29 -21.80 14.89 7.82
N PHE A 30 -22.35 15.67 8.77
CA PHE A 30 -21.99 17.08 9.01
C PHE A 30 -21.01 17.16 10.16
N SER A 31 -19.85 17.76 9.92
CA SER A 31 -18.78 17.90 10.90
C SER A 31 -19.12 18.96 11.93
N PRO A 32 -18.53 18.91 13.14
CA PRO A 32 -18.73 19.93 14.18
C PRO A 32 -18.40 21.34 13.70
N PRO A 33 -18.94 22.37 14.36
CA PRO A 33 -18.60 23.76 14.07
C PRO A 33 -17.08 24.02 14.13
N PRO A 34 -16.53 24.92 13.29
CA PRO A 34 -15.09 25.23 13.30
C PRO A 34 -14.53 25.62 14.66
N ALA A 35 -15.31 26.37 15.47
CA ALA A 35 -14.91 26.77 16.81
C ALA A 35 -14.60 25.61 17.76
N GLU A 36 -15.16 24.43 17.49
CA GLU A 36 -14.98 23.25 18.33
C GLU A 36 -13.79 22.37 17.91
N ILE A 37 -13.19 22.62 16.74
CA ILE A 37 -12.14 21.76 16.18
C ILE A 37 -10.98 21.60 17.16
N ILE A 38 -10.44 22.69 17.69
CA ILE A 38 -9.27 22.66 18.56
C ILE A 38 -9.54 21.88 19.85
N ILE A 39 -10.68 22.13 20.48
CA ILE A 39 -11.02 21.43 21.74
C ILE A 39 -11.25 19.94 21.50
N ARG A 40 -11.91 19.58 20.39
CA ARG A 40 -12.14 18.18 20.01
C ARG A 40 -10.84 17.45 19.67
N LEU A 41 -9.90 18.08 18.96
CA LEU A 41 -8.57 17.51 18.69
C LEU A 41 -7.76 17.32 19.98
N LYS A 42 -7.78 18.30 20.91
CA LYS A 42 -7.13 18.14 22.22
C LYS A 42 -7.71 16.97 23.00
N ASN A 43 -9.04 16.81 22.98
CA ASN A 43 -9.71 15.69 23.64
C ASN A 43 -9.36 14.35 22.98
N LEU A 44 -9.31 14.30 21.65
CA LEU A 44 -8.88 13.13 20.89
C LEU A 44 -7.47 12.70 21.30
N ILE A 45 -6.51 13.62 21.30
CA ILE A 45 -5.13 13.34 21.72
C ILE A 45 -5.11 12.81 23.17
N LYS A 46 -5.79 13.48 24.09
CA LYS A 46 -5.87 13.08 25.49
C LYS A 46 -6.46 11.67 25.62
N GLN A 47 -7.61 11.41 25.02
CA GLN A 47 -8.27 10.09 25.06
C GLN A 47 -7.38 9.01 24.47
N THR A 48 -6.75 9.26 23.32
CA THR A 48 -5.85 8.30 22.67
C THR A 48 -4.62 8.01 23.55
N SER A 49 -4.02 9.03 24.17
CA SER A 49 -2.82 8.85 25.01
C SER A 49 -3.11 8.05 26.28
N TYR A 50 -4.24 8.28 26.93
CA TYR A 50 -4.61 7.62 28.19
C TYR A 50 -5.44 6.34 28.01
N SER A 51 -5.83 5.99 26.79
CA SER A 51 -6.58 4.78 26.54
C SER A 51 -5.78 3.53 26.93
N LYS A 52 -6.42 2.60 27.63
CA LYS A 52 -5.87 1.28 27.96
C LYS A 52 -6.29 0.19 26.98
N GLU A 53 -7.05 0.56 25.94
CA GLU A 53 -7.47 -0.37 24.91
C GLU A 53 -6.27 -0.96 24.15
N PRO A 54 -6.42 -2.17 23.59
CA PRO A 54 -5.44 -2.71 22.66
C PRO A 54 -5.09 -1.73 21.53
N ILE A 55 -3.82 -1.67 21.15
CA ILE A 55 -3.34 -0.69 20.17
C ILE A 55 -4.15 -0.62 18.88
N PRO A 56 -4.56 -1.76 18.27
CA PRO A 56 -5.39 -1.71 17.07
C PRO A 56 -6.75 -1.05 17.30
N ILE A 57 -7.39 -1.31 18.45
CA ILE A 57 -8.66 -0.67 18.83
C ILE A 57 -8.45 0.83 19.07
N LYS A 58 -7.41 1.20 19.81
CA LYS A 58 -7.02 2.60 20.03
C LYS A 58 -6.80 3.35 18.70
N ALA A 59 -6.06 2.74 17.76
CA ALA A 59 -5.76 3.32 16.47
C ALA A 59 -7.03 3.55 15.63
N THR A 60 -7.93 2.57 15.57
CA THR A 60 -9.18 2.68 14.81
C THR A 60 -10.16 3.64 15.44
N THR A 61 -10.23 3.70 16.78
CA THR A 61 -11.05 4.69 17.51
C THR A 61 -10.53 6.11 17.28
N ALA A 62 -9.21 6.31 17.29
CA ALA A 62 -8.61 7.60 16.98
C ALA A 62 -8.89 8.02 15.54
N HIS A 63 -8.79 7.09 14.58
CA HIS A 63 -9.15 7.32 13.19
C HIS A 63 -10.60 7.78 13.04
N PHE A 64 -11.54 7.02 13.60
CA PHE A 64 -12.97 7.34 13.55
C PHE A 64 -13.24 8.73 14.13
N SER A 65 -12.70 9.02 15.31
CA SER A 65 -12.90 10.30 15.98
C SER A 65 -12.32 11.47 15.17
N PHE A 66 -11.15 11.27 14.55
CA PHE A 66 -10.53 12.24 13.68
C PHE A 66 -11.38 12.52 12.42
N GLU A 67 -11.87 11.47 11.75
CA GLU A 67 -12.77 11.62 10.59
C GLU A 67 -14.07 12.33 10.96
N LYS A 68 -14.61 12.10 12.16
CA LYS A 68 -15.80 12.81 12.65
C LYS A 68 -15.52 14.29 13.00
N ILE A 69 -14.33 14.64 13.46
CA ILE A 69 -13.94 16.05 13.67
C ILE A 69 -13.78 16.75 12.32
N HIS A 70 -13.21 16.07 11.33
CA HIS A 70 -12.97 16.56 9.97
C HIS A 70 -12.34 17.95 9.94
N PRO A 71 -11.14 18.13 10.52
CA PRO A 71 -10.64 19.47 10.85
C PRO A 71 -10.17 20.29 9.64
N PHE A 72 -9.88 19.68 8.51
CA PHE A 72 -9.34 20.36 7.33
C PHE A 72 -10.38 20.48 6.22
N ILE A 73 -10.13 21.38 5.26
CA ILE A 73 -10.95 21.51 4.06
C ILE A 73 -10.81 20.26 3.17
N ASP A 74 -9.57 19.75 3.04
CA ASP A 74 -9.27 18.52 2.30
C ASP A 74 -8.13 17.76 2.98
N GLY A 75 -8.00 16.47 2.65
CA GLY A 75 -6.93 15.60 3.14
C GLY A 75 -7.18 14.94 4.48
N ASN A 76 -8.38 15.07 5.06
CA ASN A 76 -8.71 14.45 6.34
C ASN A 76 -8.49 12.93 6.31
N GLY A 77 -8.98 12.23 5.30
CA GLY A 77 -8.79 10.79 5.18
C GLY A 77 -7.31 10.36 5.10
N ARG A 78 -6.45 11.16 4.46
CA ARG A 78 -4.99 10.92 4.44
C ARG A 78 -4.38 11.08 5.82
N VAL A 79 -4.73 12.17 6.51
CA VAL A 79 -4.25 12.44 7.88
C VAL A 79 -4.76 11.39 8.86
N GLY A 80 -6.03 11.00 8.78
CA GLY A 80 -6.62 9.93 9.58
C GLY A 80 -5.90 8.59 9.42
N ARG A 81 -5.59 8.20 8.19
CA ARG A 81 -4.79 6.98 7.92
C ARG A 81 -3.37 7.07 8.44
N LEU A 82 -2.70 8.23 8.29
CA LEU A 82 -1.38 8.47 8.88
C LEU A 82 -1.41 8.39 10.41
N LEU A 83 -2.43 8.96 11.05
CA LEU A 83 -2.64 8.86 12.50
C LEU A 83 -2.77 7.39 12.94
N THR A 84 -3.60 6.62 12.22
CA THR A 84 -3.75 5.18 12.48
C THR A 84 -2.41 4.46 12.38
N THR A 85 -1.69 4.68 11.29
CA THR A 85 -0.36 4.08 11.07
C THR A 85 0.64 4.46 12.15
N ALA A 86 0.65 5.72 12.58
CA ALA A 86 1.54 6.19 13.64
C ALA A 86 1.26 5.49 14.99
N ILE A 87 -0.02 5.37 15.36
CA ILE A 87 -0.42 4.67 16.61
C ILE A 87 -0.07 3.18 16.52
N MET A 88 -0.35 2.54 15.39
CA MET A 88 -0.01 1.13 15.14
C MET A 88 1.51 0.91 15.25
N ASN A 89 2.32 1.78 14.63
CA ASN A 89 3.78 1.70 14.69
C ASN A 89 4.31 1.83 16.11
N GLN A 90 3.84 2.80 16.89
CA GLN A 90 4.24 2.99 18.28
C GLN A 90 3.89 1.77 19.15
N GLY A 91 2.82 1.07 18.81
CA GLY A 91 2.38 -0.13 19.52
C GLY A 91 3.02 -1.43 19.05
N GLY A 92 4.00 -1.39 18.14
CA GLY A 92 4.65 -2.59 17.61
C GLY A 92 3.94 -3.26 16.45
N TYR A 93 2.85 -2.69 15.95
CA TYR A 93 2.07 -3.19 14.81
C TYR A 93 2.44 -2.53 13.49
N GLY A 94 3.67 -2.05 13.36
CA GLY A 94 4.13 -1.32 12.17
C GLY A 94 4.49 -2.21 10.99
N PHE A 95 4.62 -3.53 11.19
CA PHE A 95 4.95 -4.50 10.14
C PHE A 95 6.15 -4.07 9.28
N LYS A 96 7.10 -3.31 9.87
CA LYS A 96 8.27 -2.71 9.18
C LYS A 96 7.90 -1.86 7.95
N GLY A 97 6.70 -1.27 7.94
CA GLY A 97 6.19 -0.47 6.82
C GLY A 97 5.70 -1.27 5.62
N LEU A 98 5.68 -2.60 5.70
CA LEU A 98 5.28 -3.46 4.59
C LEU A 98 3.77 -3.50 4.35
N VAL A 99 2.97 -3.27 5.40
CA VAL A 99 1.50 -3.29 5.32
C VAL A 99 0.99 -1.89 4.99
N SER A 100 0.41 -1.71 3.81
CA SER A 100 -0.32 -0.51 3.41
C SER A 100 -1.78 -0.86 3.17
N ILE A 101 -2.67 -0.19 3.91
CA ILE A 101 -4.13 -0.38 3.75
C ILE A 101 -4.75 0.62 2.77
N GLU A 102 -4.00 1.62 2.31
CA GLU A 102 -4.53 2.71 1.49
C GLU A 102 -5.10 2.23 0.16
N GLU A 103 -4.36 1.37 -0.55
CA GLU A 103 -4.82 0.81 -1.82
C GLU A 103 -6.11 0.01 -1.64
N THR A 104 -6.18 -0.80 -0.58
CA THR A 104 -7.36 -1.63 -0.30
C THR A 104 -8.55 -0.79 0.13
N ILE A 105 -8.35 0.28 0.91
CA ILE A 105 -9.40 1.25 1.23
C ILE A 105 -9.91 1.92 -0.06
N ASN A 106 -9.00 2.29 -0.98
CA ASN A 106 -9.38 2.88 -2.25
C ASN A 106 -10.21 1.94 -3.14
N GLN A 107 -9.93 0.64 -3.10
CA GLN A 107 -10.70 -0.39 -3.80
C GLN A 107 -12.08 -0.66 -3.16
N ARG A 108 -12.23 -0.40 -1.85
CA ARG A 108 -13.44 -0.65 -1.06
C ARG A 108 -14.00 0.64 -0.44
N LYS A 109 -14.00 1.74 -1.20
CA LYS A 109 -14.41 3.05 -0.69
C LYS A 109 -15.81 3.08 -0.11
N ASP A 110 -16.76 2.42 -0.77
CA ASP A 110 -18.16 2.41 -0.34
C ASP A 110 -18.31 1.71 1.02
N GLU A 111 -17.67 0.55 1.19
CA GLU A 111 -17.65 -0.17 2.45
C GLU A 111 -17.00 0.68 3.56
N TYR A 112 -15.87 1.33 3.26
CA TYR A 112 -15.23 2.25 4.20
C TYR A 112 -16.14 3.40 4.64
N TYR A 113 -16.81 4.07 3.69
CA TYR A 113 -17.71 5.18 4.01
C TYR A 113 -18.96 4.69 4.76
N GLN A 114 -19.48 3.50 4.48
CA GLN A 114 -20.57 2.90 5.26
C GLN A 114 -20.18 2.72 6.72
N THR A 115 -18.93 2.26 7.00
CA THR A 115 -18.46 2.13 8.39
C THR A 115 -18.30 3.46 9.10
N LEU A 116 -18.05 4.56 8.38
CA LEU A 116 -17.97 5.90 8.92
C LEU A 116 -19.35 6.54 9.18
N ASN A 117 -20.43 6.03 8.56
CA ASN A 117 -21.78 6.54 8.78
C ASN A 117 -22.31 6.22 10.17
N GLU A 118 -21.80 5.21 10.83
CA GLU A 118 -22.11 4.94 12.23
C GLU A 118 -21.82 6.19 13.08
N THR A 119 -22.84 6.68 13.79
CA THR A 119 -22.72 7.92 14.57
C THR A 119 -22.27 7.69 16.01
N LYS A 120 -22.44 6.48 16.52
CA LYS A 120 -22.26 6.17 17.95
C LYS A 120 -21.26 5.07 18.26
N ASN A 121 -20.79 4.34 17.27
CA ASN A 121 -20.03 3.09 17.48
C ASN A 121 -18.89 2.96 16.48
N THR A 122 -17.69 2.72 16.98
CA THR A 122 -16.48 2.50 16.16
C THR A 122 -16.34 1.07 15.68
N ARG A 123 -17.23 0.17 16.08
CA ARG A 123 -17.10 -1.28 15.87
C ARG A 123 -16.96 -1.64 14.39
N LEU A 124 -17.85 -1.13 13.53
CA LEU A 124 -17.84 -1.47 12.11
C LEU A 124 -16.54 -1.03 11.44
N LEU A 125 -16.08 0.20 11.71
CA LEU A 125 -14.79 0.69 11.19
C LEU A 125 -13.62 -0.13 11.74
N THR A 126 -13.65 -0.49 13.02
CA THR A 126 -12.63 -1.32 13.64
C THR A 126 -12.55 -2.69 12.97
N GLU A 127 -13.67 -3.38 12.82
CA GLU A 127 -13.73 -4.68 12.16
C GLU A 127 -13.24 -4.59 10.71
N PHE A 128 -13.65 -3.56 9.97
CA PHE A 128 -13.23 -3.31 8.61
C PHE A 128 -11.70 -3.11 8.52
N LEU A 129 -11.14 -2.18 9.28
CA LEU A 129 -9.70 -1.89 9.23
C LEU A 129 -8.86 -3.08 9.70
N LEU A 130 -9.27 -3.79 10.75
CA LEU A 130 -8.55 -4.98 11.21
C LEU A 130 -8.57 -6.11 10.18
N LYS A 131 -9.68 -6.33 9.47
CA LYS A 131 -9.75 -7.26 8.34
C LYS A 131 -8.74 -6.88 7.25
N LEU A 132 -8.65 -5.59 6.90
CA LEU A 132 -7.68 -5.12 5.91
C LEU A 132 -6.22 -5.38 6.35
N TYR A 133 -5.88 -5.10 7.60
CA TYR A 133 -4.54 -5.39 8.13
C TYR A 133 -4.21 -6.88 8.05
N VAL A 134 -5.16 -7.76 8.43
CA VAL A 134 -4.98 -9.22 8.35
C VAL A 134 -4.84 -9.69 6.90
N GLU A 135 -5.66 -9.21 5.99
CA GLU A 135 -5.61 -9.55 4.56
C GLU A 135 -4.26 -9.14 3.93
N GLN A 136 -3.82 -7.90 4.18
CA GLN A 136 -2.54 -7.41 3.67
C GLN A 136 -1.36 -8.13 4.31
N GLY A 137 -1.41 -8.38 5.62
CA GLY A 137 -0.39 -9.15 6.33
C GLY A 137 -0.22 -10.57 5.75
N LYS A 138 -1.32 -11.26 5.48
CA LYS A 138 -1.30 -12.59 4.82
C LYS A 138 -0.69 -12.53 3.42
N LYS A 139 -1.08 -11.55 2.59
CA LYS A 139 -0.51 -11.36 1.25
C LYS A 139 1.01 -11.15 1.30
N ILE A 140 1.47 -10.33 2.24
CA ILE A 140 2.90 -10.06 2.40
C ILE A 140 3.64 -11.30 2.88
N LEU A 141 3.10 -12.01 3.87
CA LEU A 141 3.68 -13.25 4.37
C LEU A 141 3.83 -14.27 3.23
N THR A 142 2.78 -14.48 2.43
CA THR A 142 2.84 -15.37 1.27
C THR A 142 3.92 -14.94 0.28
N ARG A 143 4.05 -13.62 0.00
CA ARG A 143 5.10 -13.13 -0.90
C ARG A 143 6.51 -13.37 -0.35
N LEU A 144 6.73 -13.16 0.94
CA LEU A 144 8.02 -13.38 1.57
C LEU A 144 8.39 -14.87 1.57
N THR A 145 7.45 -15.75 1.93
CA THR A 145 7.68 -17.20 1.93
C THR A 145 7.84 -17.78 0.53
N SER A 146 7.12 -17.25 -0.47
CA SER A 146 7.34 -17.67 -1.87
C SER A 146 8.68 -17.18 -2.42
N GLN A 147 9.20 -16.02 -1.97
CA GLN A 147 10.53 -15.57 -2.34
C GLN A 147 11.65 -16.38 -1.67
N GLU A 148 11.45 -16.89 -0.47
CA GLU A 148 12.40 -17.79 0.20
C GLU A 148 12.50 -19.16 -0.52
N ASN A 149 11.43 -19.60 -1.16
CA ASN A 149 11.37 -20.82 -1.99
C ASN A 149 11.70 -20.55 -3.47
N ASP A 150 12.01 -19.31 -3.85
CA ASP A 150 12.35 -18.96 -5.21
C ASP A 150 13.81 -19.38 -5.49
N GLU A 151 14.00 -20.47 -6.22
CA GLU A 151 15.32 -20.94 -6.71
C GLU A 151 16.09 -19.83 -7.43
N THR A 152 15.39 -18.75 -7.83
CA THR A 152 15.97 -17.56 -8.46
C THR A 152 16.58 -16.58 -7.46
N ALA A 153 16.28 -16.68 -6.16
CA ALA A 153 16.82 -15.78 -5.14
C ALA A 153 18.36 -15.81 -5.06
N ASN A 154 18.95 -16.97 -5.34
CA ASN A 154 20.41 -17.19 -5.37
C ASN A 154 21.07 -16.86 -6.71
N LEU A 155 20.31 -16.40 -7.70
CA LEU A 155 20.87 -16.00 -8.99
C LEU A 155 21.63 -14.67 -8.88
N PRO A 156 22.78 -14.52 -9.57
CA PRO A 156 23.41 -13.24 -9.79
C PRO A 156 22.41 -12.23 -10.36
N LEU A 157 22.47 -10.97 -9.93
CA LEU A 157 21.50 -9.92 -10.28
C LEU A 157 21.20 -9.89 -11.79
N ARG A 158 22.22 -9.90 -12.64
CA ARG A 158 22.05 -9.89 -14.10
C ARG A 158 21.25 -11.08 -14.62
N ARG A 159 21.48 -12.29 -14.11
CA ARG A 159 20.70 -13.48 -14.52
C ARG A 159 19.26 -13.41 -14.10
N ARG A 160 19.00 -12.85 -12.93
CA ARG A 160 17.63 -12.57 -12.43
C ARG A 160 16.92 -11.56 -13.34
N GLU A 161 17.61 -10.50 -13.74
CA GLU A 161 17.07 -9.53 -14.68
C GLU A 161 16.78 -10.16 -16.06
N ILE A 162 17.69 -10.97 -16.60
CA ILE A 162 17.47 -11.70 -17.86
C ILE A 162 16.24 -12.61 -17.74
N LEU A 163 16.10 -13.35 -16.62
CA LEU A 163 14.96 -14.23 -16.38
C LEU A 163 13.64 -13.42 -16.34
N ASN A 164 13.63 -12.26 -15.69
CA ASN A 164 12.46 -11.38 -15.66
C ASN A 164 12.12 -10.88 -17.07
N VAL A 165 13.10 -10.49 -17.87
CA VAL A 165 12.87 -10.09 -19.29
C VAL A 165 12.21 -11.24 -20.08
N VAL A 166 12.67 -12.49 -19.91
CA VAL A 166 12.09 -13.65 -20.60
C VAL A 166 10.69 -13.99 -20.07
N ARG A 167 10.42 -13.73 -18.78
CA ARG A 167 9.11 -13.90 -18.15
C ARG A 167 8.08 -12.89 -18.66
N ASP A 168 8.50 -11.63 -18.75
CA ASP A 168 7.64 -10.53 -19.21
C ASP A 168 7.41 -10.57 -20.73
N HIS A 169 8.35 -11.16 -21.48
CA HIS A 169 8.32 -11.28 -22.94
C HIS A 169 8.53 -12.72 -23.37
N PRO A 170 7.50 -13.59 -23.31
CA PRO A 170 7.59 -14.96 -23.80
C PRO A 170 8.06 -14.99 -25.26
N TYR A 171 8.95 -15.92 -25.57
CA TYR A 171 9.59 -16.04 -26.88
C TYR A 171 10.57 -14.88 -27.23
N ALA A 172 11.21 -14.30 -26.22
CA ALA A 172 12.23 -13.28 -26.45
C ALA A 172 13.41 -13.83 -27.24
N SER A 173 13.78 -13.16 -28.36
CA SER A 173 14.98 -13.51 -29.12
C SER A 173 16.26 -13.04 -28.40
N PHE A 174 17.42 -13.62 -28.78
CA PHE A 174 18.69 -13.10 -28.25
C PHE A 174 18.91 -11.62 -28.55
N ASP A 175 18.54 -11.16 -29.75
CA ASP A 175 18.67 -9.75 -30.13
C ASP A 175 17.79 -8.84 -29.27
N PHE A 176 16.59 -9.27 -28.95
CA PHE A 176 15.71 -8.54 -28.04
C PHE A 176 16.33 -8.39 -26.65
N ILE A 177 16.86 -9.48 -26.09
CA ILE A 177 17.53 -9.50 -24.80
C ILE A 177 18.80 -8.61 -24.85
N SER A 178 19.63 -8.77 -25.88
CA SER A 178 20.88 -8.03 -26.04
C SER A 178 20.68 -6.53 -26.12
N ARG A 179 19.62 -6.04 -26.78
CA ARG A 179 19.28 -4.60 -26.80
C ARG A 179 18.99 -4.03 -25.42
N ARG A 180 18.43 -4.82 -24.53
CA ARG A 180 18.13 -4.41 -23.15
C ARG A 180 19.37 -4.39 -22.26
N PHE A 181 20.38 -5.20 -22.60
CA PHE A 181 21.66 -5.32 -21.91
C PHE A 181 22.82 -4.78 -22.78
N PHE A 182 22.64 -3.64 -23.44
CA PHE A 182 23.57 -3.09 -24.44
C PHE A 182 24.99 -2.87 -23.91
N ASN A 183 25.18 -2.69 -22.59
CA ASN A 183 26.49 -2.54 -21.94
C ASN A 183 27.13 -3.92 -21.58
N VAL A 184 26.49 -5.05 -21.87
CA VAL A 184 27.01 -6.38 -21.54
C VAL A 184 27.50 -7.07 -22.80
N ASN A 185 28.71 -7.62 -22.72
CA ASN A 185 29.27 -8.37 -23.83
C ASN A 185 28.36 -9.52 -24.26
N PRO A 186 28.06 -9.70 -25.56
CA PRO A 186 27.21 -10.79 -26.07
C PRO A 186 27.63 -12.18 -25.62
N LYS A 187 28.93 -12.46 -25.50
CA LYS A 187 29.43 -13.75 -24.99
C LYS A 187 29.01 -13.98 -23.54
N THR A 188 29.00 -12.94 -22.74
CA THR A 188 28.55 -13.00 -21.34
C THR A 188 27.05 -13.25 -21.25
N LEU A 189 26.25 -12.60 -22.11
CA LEU A 189 24.81 -12.87 -22.19
C LEU A 189 24.49 -14.31 -22.62
N HIS A 190 25.21 -14.83 -23.61
CA HIS A 190 25.09 -16.22 -24.00
C HIS A 190 25.43 -17.20 -22.85
N TYR A 191 26.49 -16.90 -22.09
CA TYR A 191 26.88 -17.68 -20.93
C TYR A 191 25.77 -17.65 -19.85
N ASP A 192 25.22 -16.47 -19.56
CA ASP A 192 24.16 -16.32 -18.56
C ASP A 192 22.86 -17.04 -18.99
N LEU A 193 22.47 -16.92 -20.25
CA LEU A 193 21.35 -17.68 -20.82
C LEU A 193 21.55 -19.19 -20.75
N LYS A 194 22.77 -19.67 -21.04
CA LYS A 194 23.09 -21.08 -20.89
C LYS A 194 22.97 -21.54 -19.44
N LYS A 195 23.48 -20.75 -18.49
CA LYS A 195 23.36 -21.06 -17.06
C LYS A 195 21.90 -21.12 -16.58
N LEU A 196 21.05 -20.23 -17.08
CA LEU A 196 19.61 -20.26 -16.78
C LEU A 196 18.94 -21.52 -17.39
N GLN A 197 19.38 -21.96 -18.58
CA GLN A 197 18.92 -23.20 -19.16
C GLN A 197 19.39 -24.45 -18.38
N ASP A 198 20.68 -24.48 -17.98
CA ASP A 198 21.26 -25.57 -17.18
C ASP A 198 20.52 -25.73 -15.82
N GLN A 199 20.00 -24.61 -15.27
CA GLN A 199 19.18 -24.59 -14.07
C GLN A 199 17.69 -24.84 -14.32
N ASN A 200 17.29 -25.22 -15.54
CA ASN A 200 15.88 -25.41 -15.91
C ASN A 200 14.94 -24.23 -15.74
N LEU A 201 15.45 -23.00 -15.63
CA LEU A 201 14.64 -21.80 -15.45
C LEU A 201 14.08 -21.25 -16.76
N ILE A 202 14.80 -21.47 -17.88
CA ILE A 202 14.36 -21.10 -19.23
C ILE A 202 14.61 -22.24 -20.21
N THR A 203 13.86 -22.25 -21.30
CA THR A 203 14.02 -23.15 -22.42
C THR A 203 14.31 -22.36 -23.69
N LYS A 204 15.28 -22.85 -24.50
CA LYS A 204 15.54 -22.31 -25.83
C LYS A 204 14.72 -23.09 -26.86
N VAL A 205 13.92 -22.39 -27.64
CA VAL A 205 13.12 -22.96 -28.73
C VAL A 205 13.73 -22.53 -30.07
N GLY A 206 14.11 -23.49 -30.89
CA GLY A 206 14.80 -23.28 -32.18
C GLY A 206 16.32 -23.40 -32.07
N ALA A 207 16.96 -23.73 -33.20
CA ALA A 207 18.40 -24.07 -33.28
C ALA A 207 19.24 -22.97 -33.96
N THR A 208 18.61 -22.05 -34.73
CA THR A 208 19.29 -21.06 -35.58
C THR A 208 19.13 -19.66 -35.05
N ARG A 209 19.47 -18.63 -35.89
CA ARG A 209 19.34 -17.21 -35.56
C ARG A 209 17.93 -16.75 -35.10
N GLY A 210 16.88 -17.51 -35.45
CA GLY A 210 15.51 -17.30 -35.00
C GLY A 210 15.17 -17.95 -33.67
N ALA A 211 16.12 -18.50 -32.92
CA ALA A 211 15.87 -19.12 -31.64
C ALA A 211 15.38 -18.10 -30.61
N VAL A 212 14.38 -18.50 -29.82
CA VAL A 212 13.74 -17.70 -28.78
C VAL A 212 13.83 -18.40 -27.43
N TYR A 213 13.68 -17.62 -26.37
CA TYR A 213 13.72 -18.10 -25.00
C TYR A 213 12.35 -17.93 -24.36
N GLN A 214 11.95 -18.90 -23.57
CA GLN A 214 10.74 -18.87 -22.75
C GLN A 214 11.02 -19.43 -21.36
N VAL A 215 10.25 -19.01 -20.38
CA VAL A 215 10.29 -19.59 -19.03
C VAL A 215 9.75 -21.03 -19.11
N LYS A 216 10.32 -21.93 -18.33
CA LYS A 216 9.93 -23.33 -18.30
C LYS A 216 8.73 -23.57 -17.37
#